data_50dd4b431d4ab8551b946a864b0cd706
#
_entry.id   50dd4b431d4ab8551b946a864b0cd706
#
_cell.length_a   1.000
_cell.length_b   1.000
_cell.length_c   1.000
_cell.angle_alpha   90.00
_cell.angle_beta   90.00
_cell.angle_gamma   90.00
#
_symmetry.space_group_name_H-M   'P 1'
#
loop_
_entity.id
_entity.type
_entity.pdbx_description
1 polymer ?
#
loop_
_entity_poly.entity_id
_entity_poly.type
_entity_poly.pdbx_seq_one_letter_code
_entity_poly.pdbx_strand_id
1 'polypeptide(L)'
;MSETLLSVGIDIGTSTTQLILSRLTLANRANPFSVPRIAIEDREVLYRSGIHFTPLLSDTVIDAEGVRTIVAEEYRKSGFAPEQVDTGAVIITGETARKENAREVLSALSQFAGDFVVATAGPDLESILAARGAGADEYSREHHTDVLHFDIGGGTSNLALYSHGELAATGCLDVGGRLIKLDREGTVTYVSPVLKRGAMWASPPTVGQKAAPEGLEPVIRSMVEALEQAAGLRPGRDRLDAFLTQGTRWEPRAVPVVSFSGGVADCIYAPPGDWKAYGDIGVLLGRAIAASPAFQGAGRFRGEETI
;
A
#
# COMPACT_ATOMS: atom_id res chain seq x y z
N MET A 1 30.48 2.49 18.00
CA MET A 1 29.96 3.85 17.76
C MET A 1 28.65 3.69 17.01
N SER A 2 27.58 4.24 17.50
CA SER A 2 26.31 4.35 16.80
C SER A 2 26.33 5.64 15.97
N GLU A 3 25.90 5.57 14.75
CA GLU A 3 25.72 6.72 13.85
C GLU A 3 24.22 6.96 13.71
N THR A 4 23.80 8.21 13.67
CA THR A 4 22.39 8.58 13.53
C THR A 4 22.20 9.35 12.24
N LEU A 5 21.26 8.92 11.41
CA LEU A 5 20.91 9.56 10.14
C LEU A 5 19.46 10.04 10.17
N LEU A 6 19.22 11.23 9.60
CA LEU A 6 17.89 11.70 9.26
C LEU A 6 17.53 11.17 7.88
N SER A 7 16.47 10.40 7.79
CA SER A 7 16.01 9.76 6.57
C SER A 7 14.64 10.29 6.15
N VAL A 8 14.41 10.40 4.84
CA VAL A 8 13.10 10.69 4.26
C VAL A 8 12.62 9.53 3.40
N GLY A 9 11.36 9.17 3.55
CA GLY A 9 10.63 8.30 2.61
C GLY A 9 9.55 9.10 1.91
N ILE A 10 9.52 9.08 0.59
CA ILE A 10 8.45 9.70 -0.22
C ILE A 10 7.84 8.59 -1.07
N ASP A 11 6.57 8.30 -0.84
CA ASP A 11 5.78 7.36 -1.65
C ASP A 11 4.81 8.12 -2.55
N ILE A 12 4.86 7.83 -3.85
CA ILE A 12 3.97 8.39 -4.86
C ILE A 12 3.15 7.23 -5.43
N GLY A 13 2.08 6.90 -4.74
CA GLY A 13 1.16 5.84 -5.14
C GLY A 13 0.19 6.29 -6.25
N THR A 14 -0.57 5.33 -6.77
CA THR A 14 -1.64 5.56 -7.76
C THR A 14 -2.66 6.59 -7.30
N SER A 15 -2.88 6.64 -6.01
CA SER A 15 -3.95 7.43 -5.40
C SER A 15 -3.45 8.52 -4.50
N THR A 16 -2.39 8.26 -3.77
CA THR A 16 -1.93 9.10 -2.67
C THR A 16 -0.42 9.30 -2.72
N THR A 17 0.00 10.48 -2.26
CA THR A 17 1.40 10.84 -2.02
C THR A 17 1.57 11.09 -0.53
N GLN A 18 2.60 10.49 0.05
CA GLN A 18 2.96 10.62 1.46
C GLN A 18 4.45 10.89 1.63
N LEU A 19 4.81 11.54 2.76
CA LEU A 19 6.18 11.77 3.17
C LEU A 19 6.34 11.40 4.64
N ILE A 20 7.44 10.69 4.95
CA ILE A 20 7.83 10.36 6.32
C ILE A 20 9.27 10.80 6.56
N LEU A 21 9.53 11.41 7.69
CA LEU A 21 10.87 11.67 8.19
C LEU A 21 11.13 10.78 9.40
N SER A 22 12.25 10.08 9.38
CA SER A 22 12.65 9.13 10.42
C SER A 22 14.09 9.36 10.84
N ARG A 23 14.38 9.12 12.12
CA ARG A 23 15.73 9.00 12.64
C ARG A 23 16.12 7.53 12.63
N LEU A 24 17.21 7.21 11.93
CA LEU A 24 17.76 5.86 11.89
C LEU A 24 19.02 5.82 12.73
N THR A 25 19.07 4.90 13.69
CA THR A 25 20.28 4.63 14.46
C THR A 25 20.98 3.41 13.87
N LEU A 26 22.20 3.60 13.40
CA LEU A 26 23.02 2.55 12.79
C LEU A 26 24.00 2.00 13.82
N ALA A 27 24.15 0.68 13.86
CA ALA A 27 25.17 0.04 14.66
C ALA A 27 25.92 -1.03 13.87
N ASN A 28 27.21 -1.16 14.18
CA ASN A 28 28.02 -2.25 13.66
C ASN A 28 27.81 -3.50 14.52
N ARG A 29 27.12 -4.50 14.00
CA ARG A 29 26.88 -5.78 14.69
C ARG A 29 28.01 -6.82 14.47
N ALA A 30 29.07 -6.44 13.76
CA ALA A 30 30.21 -7.33 13.57
C ALA A 30 31.08 -7.42 14.82
N ASN A 31 31.67 -8.59 15.08
CA ASN A 31 32.70 -8.70 16.09
C ASN A 31 34.01 -7.97 15.63
N PRO A 32 34.92 -7.61 16.52
CA PRO A 32 36.13 -6.85 16.16
C PRO A 32 37.04 -7.48 15.12
N PHE A 33 36.89 -8.77 14.83
CA PHE A 33 37.70 -9.54 13.90
C PHE A 33 37.01 -9.89 12.58
N SER A 34 35.78 -9.41 12.36
CA SER A 34 35.03 -9.66 11.14
C SER A 34 34.79 -8.38 10.34
N VAL A 35 34.39 -8.54 9.08
CA VAL A 35 34.02 -7.41 8.23
C VAL A 35 32.87 -6.64 8.89
N PRO A 36 32.94 -5.29 8.97
CA PRO A 36 31.88 -4.48 9.54
C PRO A 36 30.51 -4.81 8.93
N ARG A 37 29.52 -5.04 9.80
CA ARG A 37 28.14 -5.30 9.40
C ARG A 37 27.26 -4.22 10.00
N ILE A 38 27.04 -3.16 9.21
CA ILE A 38 26.16 -2.07 9.61
C ILE A 38 24.70 -2.52 9.49
N ALA A 39 23.94 -2.29 10.53
CA ALA A 39 22.51 -2.56 10.57
C ALA A 39 21.78 -1.38 11.23
N ILE A 40 20.52 -1.20 10.85
CA ILE A 40 19.62 -0.29 11.55
C ILE A 40 19.29 -0.95 12.89
N GLU A 41 19.64 -0.31 13.99
CA GLU A 41 19.40 -0.79 15.34
C GLU A 41 18.11 -0.22 15.92
N ASP A 42 17.79 1.02 15.55
CA ASP A 42 16.58 1.70 15.99
C ASP A 42 16.04 2.61 14.88
N ARG A 43 14.73 2.81 14.88
CA ARG A 43 14.01 3.65 13.94
C ARG A 43 12.93 4.44 14.67
N GLU A 44 13.06 5.75 14.66
CA GLU A 44 12.09 6.67 15.25
C GLU A 44 11.43 7.51 14.15
N VAL A 45 10.11 7.47 14.04
CA VAL A 45 9.36 8.35 13.13
C VAL A 45 9.24 9.72 13.77
N LEU A 46 9.85 10.72 13.13
CA LEU A 46 9.85 12.11 13.60
C LEU A 46 8.69 12.92 13.04
N TYR A 47 8.27 12.59 11.81
CA TYR A 47 7.18 13.27 11.14
C TYR A 47 6.52 12.34 10.13
N ARG A 48 5.19 12.38 10.07
CA ARG A 48 4.38 11.73 9.04
C ARG A 48 3.47 12.77 8.42
N SER A 49 3.50 12.92 7.09
CA SER A 49 2.60 13.82 6.38
C SER A 49 1.14 13.40 6.49
N GLY A 50 0.25 14.32 6.20
CA GLY A 50 -1.11 13.97 5.81
C GLY A 50 -1.14 13.13 4.53
N ILE A 51 -2.28 12.50 4.28
CA ILE A 51 -2.53 11.80 3.01
C ILE A 51 -2.90 12.85 1.96
N HIS A 52 -2.07 13.01 0.93
CA HIS A 52 -2.35 13.87 -0.21
C HIS A 52 -2.78 13.03 -1.39
N PHE A 53 -3.71 13.52 -2.20
CA PHE A 53 -4.01 12.87 -3.47
C PHE A 53 -2.86 13.12 -4.44
N THR A 54 -2.37 12.06 -5.12
CA THR A 54 -1.37 12.20 -6.16
C THR A 54 -1.92 13.08 -7.29
N PRO A 55 -1.35 14.26 -7.53
CA PRO A 55 -1.83 15.15 -8.58
C PRO A 55 -1.50 14.60 -9.96
N LEU A 56 -2.47 14.65 -10.87
CA LEU A 56 -2.36 14.15 -12.23
C LEU A 56 -2.74 15.26 -13.21
N LEU A 57 -1.98 15.42 -14.31
CA LEU A 57 -2.35 16.26 -15.47
C LEU A 57 -3.33 15.53 -16.40
N SER A 58 -3.21 14.18 -16.47
CA SER A 58 -4.11 13.29 -17.21
C SER A 58 -4.08 11.90 -16.60
N ASP A 59 -4.86 10.97 -17.13
CA ASP A 59 -4.85 9.57 -16.68
C ASP A 59 -3.49 8.90 -16.85
N THR A 60 -2.61 9.42 -17.73
CA THR A 60 -1.29 8.86 -18.04
C THR A 60 -0.11 9.71 -17.60
N VAL A 61 -0.33 10.93 -17.08
CA VAL A 61 0.73 11.88 -16.76
C VAL A 61 0.57 12.42 -15.33
N ILE A 62 1.64 12.31 -14.54
CA ILE A 62 1.70 12.84 -13.17
C ILE A 62 1.99 14.36 -13.26
N ASP A 63 1.33 15.15 -12.43
CA ASP A 63 1.68 16.56 -12.24
C ASP A 63 2.92 16.64 -11.31
N ALA A 64 4.09 16.69 -11.92
CA ALA A 64 5.36 16.75 -11.21
C ALA A 64 5.49 18.00 -10.32
N GLU A 65 4.99 19.15 -10.76
CA GLU A 65 5.01 20.40 -9.98
C GLU A 65 4.03 20.32 -8.79
N GLY A 66 2.88 19.70 -9.00
CA GLY A 66 1.92 19.44 -7.93
C GLY A 66 2.51 18.53 -6.86
N VAL A 67 3.18 17.44 -7.25
CA VAL A 67 3.88 16.55 -6.30
C VAL A 67 4.99 17.31 -5.57
N ARG A 68 5.81 18.09 -6.30
CA ARG A 68 6.87 18.91 -5.72
C ARG A 68 6.33 19.89 -4.68
N THR A 69 5.20 20.52 -4.97
CA THR A 69 4.55 21.46 -4.06
C THR A 69 4.10 20.77 -2.78
N ILE A 70 3.49 19.57 -2.88
CA ILE A 70 3.10 18.76 -1.71
C ILE A 70 4.33 18.45 -0.85
N VAL A 71 5.40 17.96 -1.45
CA VAL A 71 6.63 17.60 -0.73
C VAL A 71 7.23 18.82 -0.02
N ALA A 72 7.33 19.95 -0.70
CA ALA A 72 7.85 21.20 -0.12
C ALA A 72 6.98 21.71 1.05
N GLU A 73 5.66 21.61 0.94
CA GLU A 73 4.75 21.97 2.04
C GLU A 73 4.91 21.05 3.25
N GLU A 74 5.09 19.76 3.02
CA GLU A 74 5.27 18.79 4.11
C GLU A 74 6.61 19.00 4.82
N TYR A 75 7.68 19.31 4.10
CA TYR A 75 8.94 19.73 4.74
C TYR A 75 8.74 20.99 5.62
N ARG A 76 8.04 22.00 5.10
CA ARG A 76 7.75 23.20 5.89
C ARG A 76 6.94 22.90 7.16
N LYS A 77 5.95 21.99 7.09
CA LYS A 77 5.14 21.58 8.24
C LYS A 77 5.93 20.75 9.26
N SER A 78 6.84 19.91 8.78
CA SER A 78 7.67 19.07 9.62
C SER A 78 8.69 19.85 10.45
N GLY A 79 9.03 21.07 10.04
CA GLY A 79 10.09 21.88 10.67
C GLY A 79 11.52 21.46 10.28
N PHE A 80 11.68 20.48 9.41
CA PHE A 80 12.97 20.07 8.86
C PHE A 80 13.21 20.71 7.49
N ALA A 81 14.48 21.04 7.20
CA ALA A 81 14.89 21.46 5.88
C ALA A 81 15.41 20.27 5.06
N PRO A 82 15.21 20.25 3.72
CA PRO A 82 15.71 19.16 2.88
C PRO A 82 17.22 18.92 3.02
N GLU A 83 18.00 19.99 3.26
CA GLU A 83 19.45 19.96 3.41
C GLU A 83 19.91 19.27 4.72
N GLN A 84 19.01 19.02 5.65
CA GLN A 84 19.29 18.31 6.89
C GLN A 84 19.15 16.79 6.73
N VAL A 85 18.58 16.34 5.59
CA VAL A 85 18.32 14.93 5.33
C VAL A 85 19.61 14.28 4.83
N ASP A 86 20.06 13.25 5.53
CA ASP A 86 21.29 12.51 5.20
C ASP A 86 21.06 11.48 4.11
N THR A 87 19.88 10.84 4.13
CA THR A 87 19.53 9.75 3.19
C THR A 87 18.02 9.65 3.00
N GLY A 88 17.60 8.91 1.97
CA GLY A 88 16.17 8.70 1.75
C GLY A 88 15.84 7.76 0.62
N ALA A 89 14.54 7.59 0.39
CA ALA A 89 14.01 6.89 -0.75
C ALA A 89 12.81 7.64 -1.34
N VAL A 90 12.76 7.75 -2.65
CA VAL A 90 11.55 8.14 -3.38
C VAL A 90 11.09 6.95 -4.19
N ILE A 91 9.86 6.51 -3.94
CA ILE A 91 9.28 5.34 -4.58
C ILE A 91 8.04 5.77 -5.34
N ILE A 92 7.92 5.34 -6.58
CA ILE A 92 6.66 5.43 -7.33
C ILE A 92 6.08 4.02 -7.43
N THR A 93 4.82 3.88 -6.97
CA THR A 93 4.17 2.57 -6.81
C THR A 93 2.91 2.44 -7.66
N GLY A 94 2.45 1.22 -7.84
CA GLY A 94 1.20 0.87 -8.52
C GLY A 94 1.15 1.30 -9.99
N GLU A 95 -0.04 1.69 -10.46
CA GLU A 95 -0.22 2.18 -11.84
C GLU A 95 0.55 3.48 -12.13
N THR A 96 0.84 4.28 -11.09
CA THR A 96 1.63 5.52 -11.23
C THR A 96 3.05 5.22 -11.69
N ALA A 97 3.63 4.09 -11.33
CA ALA A 97 4.95 3.66 -11.83
C ALA A 97 4.97 3.40 -13.35
N ARG A 98 3.82 3.18 -13.96
CA ARG A 98 3.65 2.97 -15.41
C ARG A 98 3.34 4.25 -16.19
N LYS A 99 3.20 5.40 -15.50
CA LYS A 99 2.95 6.70 -16.13
C LYS A 99 4.12 7.11 -17.02
N GLU A 100 3.81 7.85 -18.09
CA GLU A 100 4.78 8.24 -19.11
C GLU A 100 5.94 9.08 -18.53
N ASN A 101 5.66 9.91 -17.55
CA ASN A 101 6.63 10.82 -16.94
C ASN A 101 7.09 10.45 -15.52
N ALA A 102 6.89 9.22 -15.08
CA ALA A 102 7.29 8.77 -13.73
C ALA A 102 8.77 9.06 -13.42
N ARG A 103 9.67 8.85 -14.39
CA ARG A 103 11.10 9.14 -14.23
C ARG A 103 11.41 10.63 -14.10
N GLU A 104 10.65 11.48 -14.77
CA GLU A 104 10.81 12.93 -14.66
C GLU A 104 10.40 13.43 -13.27
N VAL A 105 9.31 12.89 -12.73
CA VAL A 105 8.87 13.17 -11.36
C VAL A 105 9.93 12.78 -10.35
N LEU A 106 10.51 11.58 -10.48
CA LEU A 106 11.60 11.12 -9.63
C LEU A 106 12.80 12.07 -9.70
N SER A 107 13.19 12.48 -10.92
CA SER A 107 14.28 13.42 -11.12
C SER A 107 13.99 14.79 -10.49
N ALA A 108 12.76 15.27 -10.58
CA ALA A 108 12.36 16.55 -9.99
C ALA A 108 12.38 16.55 -8.46
N LEU A 109 12.18 15.37 -7.84
CA LEU A 109 12.20 15.20 -6.38
C LEU A 109 13.59 14.89 -5.82
N SER A 110 14.55 14.58 -6.70
CA SER A 110 15.91 14.22 -6.27
C SER A 110 16.60 15.29 -5.40
N GLN A 111 16.28 16.55 -5.57
CA GLN A 111 16.83 17.64 -4.78
C GLN A 111 16.26 17.74 -3.35
N PHE A 112 15.23 16.96 -2.99
CA PHE A 112 14.58 17.02 -1.67
C PHE A 112 15.06 15.94 -0.68
N ALA A 113 15.99 15.09 -1.05
CA ALA A 113 16.24 13.90 -0.27
C ALA A 113 17.73 13.50 -0.11
N GLY A 114 18.68 14.41 -0.26
CA GLY A 114 20.11 14.12 -0.06
C GLY A 114 20.62 12.99 -0.97
N ASP A 115 21.48 12.13 -0.45
CA ASP A 115 21.92 10.88 -1.13
C ASP A 115 20.82 9.81 -1.00
N PHE A 116 20.01 9.62 -2.02
CA PHE A 116 18.87 8.71 -1.92
C PHE A 116 18.70 7.75 -3.09
N VAL A 117 17.95 6.71 -2.78
CA VAL A 117 17.57 5.70 -3.75
C VAL A 117 16.25 6.09 -4.41
N VAL A 118 16.27 6.09 -5.74
CA VAL A 118 15.08 6.25 -6.56
C VAL A 118 14.69 4.89 -7.11
N ALA A 119 13.50 4.43 -6.81
CA ALA A 119 13.01 3.18 -7.35
C ALA A 119 11.59 3.33 -7.91
N THR A 120 11.36 2.77 -9.09
CA THR A 120 10.04 2.36 -9.51
C THR A 120 9.84 0.95 -8.98
N ALA A 121 9.01 0.80 -7.96
CA ALA A 121 8.70 -0.52 -7.44
C ALA A 121 7.71 -1.21 -8.39
N GLY A 122 8.12 -2.36 -8.95
CA GLY A 122 7.17 -3.30 -9.51
C GLY A 122 6.35 -3.95 -8.37
N PRO A 123 5.24 -4.64 -8.69
CA PRO A 123 4.36 -5.22 -7.67
C PRO A 123 5.09 -6.11 -6.64
N ASP A 124 6.09 -6.86 -7.07
CA ASP A 124 6.87 -7.73 -6.18
C ASP A 124 7.67 -6.94 -5.14
N LEU A 125 8.38 -5.89 -5.57
CA LEU A 125 9.16 -5.05 -4.66
C LEU A 125 8.25 -4.25 -3.73
N GLU A 126 7.13 -3.72 -4.24
CA GLU A 126 6.10 -3.02 -3.46
C GLU A 126 5.55 -3.94 -2.36
N SER A 127 5.18 -5.18 -2.72
CA SER A 127 4.72 -6.20 -1.76
C SER A 127 5.72 -6.45 -0.64
N ILE A 128 7.02 -6.57 -0.98
CA ILE A 128 8.09 -6.84 -0.01
C ILE A 128 8.30 -5.65 0.92
N LEU A 129 8.33 -4.43 0.37
CA LEU A 129 8.56 -3.22 1.14
C LEU A 129 7.40 -2.93 2.11
N ALA A 130 6.16 -3.05 1.63
CA ALA A 130 4.98 -2.86 2.46
C ALA A 130 4.92 -3.89 3.61
N ALA A 131 5.17 -5.16 3.31
CA ALA A 131 5.15 -6.22 4.32
C ALA A 131 6.25 -6.05 5.38
N ARG A 132 7.46 -5.67 4.97
CA ARG A 132 8.56 -5.37 5.91
C ARG A 132 8.29 -4.11 6.71
N GLY A 133 7.72 -3.09 6.08
CA GLY A 133 7.29 -1.87 6.78
C GLY A 133 6.26 -2.16 7.85
N ALA A 134 5.37 -3.13 7.63
CA ALA A 134 4.39 -3.61 8.58
C ALA A 134 4.94 -4.64 9.59
N GLY A 135 6.22 -5.04 9.51
CA GLY A 135 6.84 -6.01 10.41
C GLY A 135 6.40 -7.46 10.18
N ALA A 136 5.87 -7.80 8.98
CA ALA A 136 5.34 -9.12 8.70
C ALA A 136 6.42 -10.23 8.70
N ASP A 137 7.63 -9.91 8.26
CA ASP A 137 8.79 -10.82 8.26
C ASP A 137 9.30 -11.06 9.69
N GLU A 138 9.36 -10.04 10.54
CA GLU A 138 9.74 -10.15 11.95
C GLU A 138 8.73 -10.97 12.72
N TYR A 139 7.43 -10.65 12.60
CA TYR A 139 6.37 -11.42 13.24
C TYR A 139 6.41 -12.90 12.82
N SER A 140 6.55 -13.18 11.52
CA SER A 140 6.65 -14.53 10.98
C SER A 140 7.84 -15.30 11.58
N ARG A 141 8.98 -14.65 11.77
CA ARG A 141 10.20 -15.22 12.35
C ARG A 141 10.05 -15.49 13.83
N GLU A 142 9.57 -14.52 14.59
CA GLU A 142 9.45 -14.60 16.05
C GLU A 142 8.42 -15.64 16.50
N HIS A 143 7.31 -15.73 15.76
CA HIS A 143 6.22 -16.66 16.09
C HIS A 143 6.30 -17.98 15.33
N HIS A 144 7.35 -18.20 14.52
CA HIS A 144 7.54 -19.42 13.71
C HIS A 144 6.29 -19.79 12.91
N THR A 145 5.67 -18.81 12.24
CA THR A 145 4.38 -18.98 11.55
C THR A 145 4.38 -18.38 10.15
N ASP A 146 3.46 -18.83 9.31
CA ASP A 146 3.20 -18.20 8.02
C ASP A 146 2.36 -16.93 8.23
N VAL A 147 2.77 -15.85 7.58
CA VAL A 147 2.07 -14.56 7.57
C VAL A 147 1.83 -14.11 6.14
N LEU A 148 0.59 -13.86 5.78
CA LEU A 148 0.25 -13.18 4.53
C LEU A 148 -0.08 -11.73 4.81
N HIS A 149 0.74 -10.85 4.24
CA HIS A 149 0.52 -9.41 4.28
C HIS A 149 -0.21 -8.96 3.02
N PHE A 150 -1.23 -8.11 3.20
CA PHE A 150 -1.97 -7.42 2.15
C PHE A 150 -1.74 -5.92 2.26
N ASP A 151 -1.13 -5.32 1.25
CA ASP A 151 -1.08 -3.86 1.10
C ASP A 151 -2.18 -3.42 0.14
N ILE A 152 -3.27 -2.87 0.68
CA ILE A 152 -4.49 -2.58 -0.08
C ILE A 152 -4.57 -1.08 -0.36
N GLY A 153 -4.18 -0.72 -1.57
CA GLY A 153 -4.21 0.65 -2.06
C GLY A 153 -5.52 1.04 -2.76
N GLY A 154 -5.42 2.03 -3.64
CA GLY A 154 -6.56 2.51 -4.42
C GLY A 154 -6.93 1.59 -5.58
N GLY A 155 -5.96 1.08 -6.33
CA GLY A 155 -6.19 0.26 -7.53
C GLY A 155 -5.88 -1.23 -7.34
N THR A 156 -4.92 -1.54 -6.49
CA THR A 156 -4.34 -2.87 -6.33
C THR A 156 -4.21 -3.27 -4.87
N SER A 157 -4.08 -4.57 -4.65
CA SER A 157 -3.66 -5.19 -3.39
C SER A 157 -2.39 -5.98 -3.65
N ASN A 158 -1.29 -5.56 -3.05
CA ASN A 158 -0.01 -6.24 -3.12
C ASN A 158 0.09 -7.27 -1.99
N LEU A 159 0.58 -8.46 -2.31
CA LEU A 159 0.63 -9.60 -1.41
C LEU A 159 2.07 -10.04 -1.18
N ALA A 160 2.45 -10.26 0.07
CA ALA A 160 3.71 -10.90 0.44
C ALA A 160 3.46 -11.99 1.48
N LEU A 161 3.86 -13.21 1.15
CA LEU A 161 3.80 -14.36 2.05
C LEU A 161 5.18 -14.58 2.67
N TYR A 162 5.24 -14.50 3.97
CA TYR A 162 6.42 -14.87 4.76
C TYR A 162 6.18 -16.20 5.47
N SER A 163 7.19 -17.06 5.44
CA SER A 163 7.22 -18.33 6.15
C SER A 163 8.46 -18.38 7.04
N HIS A 164 8.28 -18.40 8.36
CA HIS A 164 9.38 -18.41 9.34
C HIS A 164 10.39 -17.26 9.14
N GLY A 165 9.90 -16.10 8.70
CA GLY A 165 10.71 -14.90 8.45
C GLY A 165 11.34 -14.81 7.07
N GLU A 166 11.18 -15.84 6.23
CA GLU A 166 11.68 -15.83 4.86
C GLU A 166 10.55 -15.56 3.87
N LEU A 167 10.83 -14.74 2.84
CA LEU A 167 9.87 -14.46 1.78
C LEU A 167 9.59 -15.73 0.97
N ALA A 168 8.35 -16.19 0.96
CA ALA A 168 7.93 -17.38 0.24
C ALA A 168 7.28 -17.08 -1.12
N ALA A 169 6.49 -16.00 -1.22
CA ALA A 169 5.83 -15.61 -2.45
C ALA A 169 5.43 -14.13 -2.42
N THR A 170 5.29 -13.54 -3.61
CA THR A 170 4.67 -12.24 -3.84
C THR A 170 3.55 -12.37 -4.86
N GLY A 171 2.58 -11.46 -4.81
CA GLY A 171 1.47 -11.43 -5.75
C GLY A 171 0.81 -10.06 -5.79
N CYS A 172 -0.07 -9.87 -6.76
CA CYS A 172 -0.83 -8.63 -6.89
C CYS A 172 -2.23 -8.92 -7.42
N LEU A 173 -3.23 -8.33 -6.79
CA LEU A 173 -4.63 -8.38 -7.22
C LEU A 173 -5.08 -6.99 -7.63
N ASP A 174 -5.91 -6.91 -8.66
CA ASP A 174 -6.62 -5.70 -9.08
C ASP A 174 -7.81 -5.42 -8.13
N VAL A 175 -7.54 -5.34 -6.83
CA VAL A 175 -8.50 -5.05 -5.75
C VAL A 175 -8.05 -3.80 -5.02
N GLY A 176 -8.92 -2.80 -4.90
CA GLY A 176 -8.57 -1.56 -4.22
C GLY A 176 -9.76 -0.62 -4.03
N GLY A 177 -9.59 0.38 -3.18
CA GLY A 177 -10.65 1.31 -2.79
C GLY A 177 -11.15 2.21 -3.92
N ARG A 178 -10.34 2.46 -4.97
CA ARG A 178 -10.64 3.39 -6.07
C ARG A 178 -11.09 2.73 -7.36
N LEU A 179 -11.42 1.44 -7.32
CA LEU A 179 -12.04 0.78 -8.49
C LEU A 179 -13.39 1.42 -8.85
N ILE A 180 -14.04 2.10 -7.90
CA ILE A 180 -15.19 2.96 -8.13
C ILE A 180 -14.93 4.28 -7.41
N LYS A 181 -14.95 5.41 -8.16
CA LYS A 181 -14.85 6.75 -7.58
C LYS A 181 -16.22 7.45 -7.56
N LEU A 182 -16.40 8.30 -6.57
CA LEU A 182 -17.64 9.00 -6.29
C LEU A 182 -17.37 10.50 -6.14
N ASP A 183 -18.33 11.33 -6.53
CA ASP A 183 -18.35 12.72 -6.12
C ASP A 183 -18.87 12.90 -4.68
N ARG A 184 -18.91 14.14 -4.20
CA ARG A 184 -19.39 14.47 -2.85
C ARG A 184 -20.86 14.10 -2.63
N GLU A 185 -21.65 14.10 -3.67
CA GLU A 185 -23.08 13.75 -3.67
C GLU A 185 -23.30 12.23 -3.76
N GLY A 186 -22.23 11.42 -3.96
CA GLY A 186 -22.29 9.98 -4.09
C GLY A 186 -22.64 9.51 -5.51
N THR A 187 -22.44 10.36 -6.52
CA THR A 187 -22.58 9.95 -7.93
C THR A 187 -21.32 9.27 -8.40
N VAL A 188 -21.43 8.17 -9.11
CA VAL A 188 -20.29 7.44 -9.67
C VAL A 188 -19.62 8.28 -10.76
N THR A 189 -18.35 8.61 -10.57
CA THR A 189 -17.53 9.37 -11.53
C THR A 189 -16.55 8.51 -12.31
N TYR A 190 -16.21 7.33 -11.76
CA TYR A 190 -15.30 6.38 -12.43
C TYR A 190 -15.63 4.95 -12.00
N VAL A 191 -15.51 4.03 -12.96
CA VAL A 191 -15.58 2.58 -12.72
C VAL A 191 -14.42 1.92 -13.45
N SER A 192 -13.58 1.21 -12.73
CA SER A 192 -12.42 0.52 -13.28
C SER A 192 -12.84 -0.54 -14.29
N PRO A 193 -12.14 -0.64 -15.44
CA PRO A 193 -12.34 -1.71 -16.42
C PRO A 193 -12.17 -3.12 -15.82
N VAL A 194 -11.41 -3.26 -14.76
CA VAL A 194 -11.22 -4.52 -14.02
C VAL A 194 -12.55 -5.12 -13.57
N LEU A 195 -13.46 -4.30 -13.07
CA LEU A 195 -14.77 -4.74 -12.59
C LEU A 195 -15.66 -5.31 -13.71
N LYS A 196 -15.37 -4.99 -14.97
CA LYS A 196 -16.06 -5.56 -16.14
C LYS A 196 -15.59 -7.00 -16.43
N ARG A 197 -14.35 -7.35 -16.05
CA ARG A 197 -13.83 -8.73 -16.15
C ARG A 197 -14.55 -9.67 -15.17
N GLY A 198 -14.90 -9.15 -14.00
CA GLY A 198 -15.65 -9.86 -12.95
C GLY A 198 -17.17 -9.79 -13.08
N ALA A 199 -17.72 -9.24 -14.18
CA ALA A 199 -19.16 -9.00 -14.37
C ALA A 199 -20.05 -10.24 -14.29
N MET A 200 -19.49 -11.46 -14.22
CA MET A 200 -20.24 -12.69 -14.01
C MET A 200 -20.90 -12.78 -12.62
N TRP A 201 -20.45 -11.98 -11.63
CA TRP A 201 -20.90 -12.10 -10.24
C TRP A 201 -21.60 -10.87 -9.70
N ALA A 202 -21.30 -9.69 -10.27
CA ALA A 202 -21.94 -8.44 -9.88
C ALA A 202 -21.87 -7.45 -11.04
N SER A 203 -22.96 -6.79 -11.34
CA SER A 203 -22.96 -5.67 -12.28
C SER A 203 -22.43 -4.42 -11.56
N PRO A 204 -21.26 -3.86 -11.95
CA PRO A 204 -20.80 -2.62 -11.36
C PRO A 204 -21.77 -1.48 -11.74
N PRO A 205 -21.87 -0.43 -10.89
CA PRO A 205 -22.68 0.74 -11.23
C PRO A 205 -22.12 1.41 -12.50
N THR A 206 -22.95 2.22 -13.14
CA THR A 206 -22.54 3.02 -14.30
C THR A 206 -22.15 4.44 -13.87
N VAL A 207 -21.22 5.04 -14.61
CA VAL A 207 -20.86 6.46 -14.42
C VAL A 207 -22.11 7.34 -14.57
N GLY A 208 -22.31 8.29 -13.68
CA GLY A 208 -23.48 9.15 -13.58
C GLY A 208 -24.61 8.59 -12.70
N GLN A 209 -24.53 7.34 -12.27
CA GLN A 209 -25.52 6.75 -11.37
C GLN A 209 -25.26 7.15 -9.92
N LYS A 210 -26.31 7.41 -9.15
CA LYS A 210 -26.22 7.52 -7.69
C LYS A 210 -25.91 6.16 -7.09
N ALA A 211 -24.85 6.10 -6.30
CA ALA A 211 -24.47 4.89 -5.58
C ALA A 211 -25.05 4.90 -4.16
N ALA A 212 -25.43 3.71 -3.71
CA ALA A 212 -25.78 3.43 -2.31
C ALA A 212 -24.99 2.19 -1.87
N PRO A 213 -24.67 2.07 -0.57
CA PRO A 213 -23.90 0.93 -0.04
C PRO A 213 -24.45 -0.43 -0.48
N GLU A 214 -25.78 -0.58 -0.46
CA GLU A 214 -26.49 -1.82 -0.80
C GLU A 214 -26.27 -2.20 -2.29
N GLY A 215 -26.21 -1.21 -3.19
CA GLY A 215 -25.95 -1.41 -4.61
C GLY A 215 -24.49 -1.74 -4.92
N LEU A 216 -23.57 -1.39 -4.04
CA LEU A 216 -22.13 -1.65 -4.15
C LEU A 216 -21.72 -2.97 -3.49
N GLU A 217 -22.52 -3.47 -2.56
CA GLU A 217 -22.23 -4.65 -1.76
C GLU A 217 -21.83 -5.89 -2.60
N PRO A 218 -22.49 -6.25 -3.72
CA PRO A 218 -22.09 -7.41 -4.51
C PRO A 218 -20.68 -7.30 -5.10
N VAL A 219 -20.27 -6.09 -5.52
CA VAL A 219 -18.92 -5.83 -6.05
C VAL A 219 -17.91 -5.94 -4.93
N ILE A 220 -18.17 -5.30 -3.78
CA ILE A 220 -17.31 -5.32 -2.60
C ILE A 220 -17.13 -6.74 -2.10
N ARG A 221 -18.20 -7.52 -2.01
CA ARG A 221 -18.17 -8.93 -1.62
C ARG A 221 -17.27 -9.75 -2.55
N SER A 222 -17.38 -9.55 -3.86
CA SER A 222 -16.52 -10.25 -4.82
C SER A 222 -15.03 -9.94 -4.61
N MET A 223 -14.70 -8.70 -4.28
CA MET A 223 -13.32 -8.31 -3.94
C MET A 223 -12.83 -8.96 -2.64
N VAL A 224 -13.68 -8.96 -1.59
CA VAL A 224 -13.33 -9.62 -0.31
C VAL A 224 -13.14 -11.13 -0.52
N GLU A 225 -14.03 -11.79 -1.27
CA GLU A 225 -13.90 -13.22 -1.61
C GLU A 225 -12.60 -13.52 -2.35
N ALA A 226 -12.14 -12.62 -3.24
CA ALA A 226 -10.85 -12.77 -3.92
C ALA A 226 -9.67 -12.73 -2.93
N LEU A 227 -9.69 -11.80 -1.96
CA LEU A 227 -8.68 -11.72 -0.91
C LEU A 227 -8.72 -12.95 0.02
N GLU A 228 -9.91 -13.43 0.38
CA GLU A 228 -10.08 -14.65 1.18
C GLU A 228 -9.54 -15.89 0.44
N GLN A 229 -9.82 -16.00 -0.88
CA GLN A 229 -9.27 -17.07 -1.72
C GLN A 229 -7.75 -16.96 -1.83
N ALA A 230 -7.21 -15.75 -1.97
CA ALA A 230 -5.76 -15.54 -1.99
C ALA A 230 -5.08 -16.01 -0.69
N ALA A 231 -5.73 -15.80 0.45
CA ALA A 231 -5.25 -16.26 1.75
C ALA A 231 -5.50 -17.76 2.00
N GLY A 232 -6.15 -18.47 1.07
CA GLY A 232 -6.55 -19.86 1.28
C GLY A 232 -7.59 -20.06 2.39
N LEU A 233 -8.28 -19.00 2.79
CA LEU A 233 -9.32 -19.00 3.85
C LEU A 233 -10.72 -19.31 3.29
N ARG A 234 -10.87 -19.25 1.97
CA ARG A 234 -12.09 -19.62 1.24
C ARG A 234 -11.75 -20.62 0.15
N PRO A 235 -12.54 -21.70 -0.04
CA PRO A 235 -12.32 -22.65 -1.14
C PRO A 235 -12.61 -22.02 -2.51
N GLY A 236 -11.99 -22.59 -3.55
CA GLY A 236 -12.08 -22.09 -4.93
C GLY A 236 -11.03 -21.05 -5.26
N ARG A 237 -11.03 -20.62 -6.52
CA ARG A 237 -10.12 -19.55 -6.98
C ARG A 237 -10.74 -18.67 -8.08
N ASP A 238 -12.03 -18.81 -8.33
CA ASP A 238 -12.77 -18.10 -9.37
C ASP A 238 -12.72 -16.57 -9.19
N ARG A 239 -12.84 -16.08 -7.96
CA ARG A 239 -12.71 -14.65 -7.63
C ARG A 239 -11.25 -14.21 -7.70
N LEU A 240 -10.34 -14.99 -7.13
CA LEU A 240 -8.91 -14.75 -7.20
C LEU A 240 -8.44 -14.59 -8.66
N ASP A 241 -8.77 -15.56 -9.52
CA ASP A 241 -8.34 -15.54 -10.92
C ASP A 241 -8.90 -14.35 -11.70
N ALA A 242 -10.11 -13.88 -11.37
CA ALA A 242 -10.72 -12.72 -11.99
C ALA A 242 -10.04 -11.39 -11.60
N PHE A 243 -9.52 -11.31 -10.39
CA PHE A 243 -8.84 -10.13 -9.89
C PHE A 243 -7.32 -10.24 -9.91
N LEU A 244 -6.75 -11.38 -10.32
CA LEU A 244 -5.30 -11.52 -10.42
C LEU A 244 -4.75 -10.53 -11.46
N THR A 245 -3.80 -9.72 -11.06
CA THR A 245 -3.18 -8.72 -11.95
C THR A 245 -2.43 -9.43 -13.08
N GLN A 246 -2.58 -8.93 -14.29
CA GLN A 246 -1.96 -9.52 -15.46
C GLN A 246 -0.44 -9.66 -15.31
N GLY A 247 0.08 -10.85 -15.54
CA GLY A 247 1.50 -11.17 -15.44
C GLY A 247 1.94 -11.62 -14.04
N THR A 248 1.07 -11.57 -13.03
CA THR A 248 1.34 -12.15 -11.71
C THR A 248 0.85 -13.59 -11.62
N ARG A 249 1.47 -14.36 -10.71
CA ARG A 249 1.04 -15.72 -10.35
C ARG A 249 0.86 -15.77 -8.86
N TRP A 250 -0.19 -16.44 -8.43
CA TRP A 250 -0.45 -16.66 -7.01
C TRP A 250 -1.06 -18.02 -6.78
N GLU A 251 -0.46 -18.79 -5.89
CA GLU A 251 -1.03 -20.07 -5.45
C GLU A 251 -1.56 -19.94 -4.03
N PRO A 252 -2.87 -20.06 -3.84
CA PRO A 252 -3.49 -19.94 -2.53
C PRO A 252 -2.92 -20.95 -1.54
N ARG A 253 -2.62 -20.48 -0.36
CA ARG A 253 -2.16 -21.29 0.75
C ARG A 253 -2.88 -20.83 2.01
N ALA A 254 -3.50 -21.77 2.74
CA ALA A 254 -4.14 -21.44 4.01
C ALA A 254 -3.11 -20.89 4.99
N VAL A 255 -3.28 -19.63 5.38
CA VAL A 255 -2.36 -18.96 6.30
C VAL A 255 -3.01 -18.78 7.66
N PRO A 256 -2.27 -19.04 8.75
CA PRO A 256 -2.79 -18.86 10.10
C PRO A 256 -2.88 -17.38 10.50
N VAL A 257 -2.08 -16.51 9.89
CA VAL A 257 -1.98 -15.08 10.26
C VAL A 257 -2.03 -14.20 9.03
N VAL A 258 -2.80 -13.11 9.13
CA VAL A 258 -2.88 -12.07 8.11
C VAL A 258 -2.57 -10.69 8.72
N SER A 259 -2.03 -9.79 7.90
CA SER A 259 -1.88 -8.38 8.25
C SER A 259 -2.22 -7.49 7.06
N PHE A 260 -2.54 -6.23 7.33
CA PHE A 260 -3.02 -5.29 6.32
C PHE A 260 -2.29 -3.95 6.46
N SER A 261 -1.91 -3.36 5.32
CA SER A 261 -1.44 -1.99 5.16
C SER A 261 -2.12 -1.29 3.98
N GLY A 262 -1.72 -0.06 3.69
CA GLY A 262 -2.29 0.77 2.64
C GLY A 262 -3.55 1.51 3.06
N GLY A 263 -4.04 2.40 2.21
CA GLY A 263 -5.15 3.32 2.55
C GLY A 263 -6.48 2.63 2.91
N VAL A 264 -6.72 1.40 2.41
CA VAL A 264 -7.90 0.63 2.80
C VAL A 264 -7.73 -0.01 4.18
N ALA A 265 -6.49 -0.30 4.60
CA ALA A 265 -6.24 -0.86 5.93
C ALA A 265 -6.67 0.09 7.05
N ASP A 266 -6.49 1.40 6.89
CA ASP A 266 -7.01 2.39 7.84
C ASP A 266 -8.51 2.23 8.04
N CYS A 267 -9.25 1.91 6.97
CA CYS A 267 -10.68 1.64 7.04
C CYS A 267 -11.03 0.27 7.65
N ILE A 268 -10.09 -0.68 7.68
CA ILE A 268 -10.26 -1.96 8.40
C ILE A 268 -10.17 -1.73 9.91
N TYR A 269 -9.20 -0.92 10.34
CA TYR A 269 -8.89 -0.73 11.77
C TYR A 269 -9.70 0.41 12.41
N ALA A 270 -9.93 1.51 11.67
CA ALA A 270 -10.60 2.71 12.16
C ALA A 270 -11.46 3.36 11.05
N PRO A 271 -12.57 2.73 10.63
CA PRO A 271 -13.36 3.22 9.51
C PRO A 271 -14.00 4.57 9.83
N PRO A 272 -13.95 5.57 8.91
CA PRO A 272 -14.70 6.80 9.04
C PRO A 272 -16.21 6.55 9.16
N GLY A 273 -16.95 7.49 9.78
CA GLY A 273 -18.39 7.42 9.86
C GLY A 273 -19.07 7.50 8.49
N ASP A 274 -18.64 8.45 7.66
CA ASP A 274 -19.12 8.58 6.27
C ASP A 274 -18.40 7.58 5.37
N TRP A 275 -19.17 6.72 4.72
CA TRP A 275 -18.65 5.71 3.81
C TRP A 275 -18.04 6.29 2.51
N LYS A 276 -18.35 7.57 2.20
CA LYS A 276 -17.82 8.32 1.04
C LYS A 276 -16.66 9.26 1.39
N ALA A 277 -16.14 9.18 2.61
CA ALA A 277 -15.15 10.15 3.12
C ALA A 277 -13.97 10.41 2.18
N TYR A 278 -13.58 9.42 1.38
CA TYR A 278 -12.46 9.52 0.44
C TYR A 278 -12.88 9.63 -1.02
N GLY A 279 -14.20 9.81 -1.31
CA GLY A 279 -14.70 9.87 -2.69
C GLY A 279 -14.54 8.56 -3.47
N ASP A 280 -14.55 7.43 -2.77
CA ASP A 280 -14.40 6.09 -3.35
C ASP A 280 -15.07 5.04 -2.46
N ILE A 281 -14.91 3.75 -2.80
CA ILE A 281 -15.48 2.62 -2.06
C ILE A 281 -14.56 2.03 -0.99
N GLY A 282 -13.40 2.63 -0.72
CA GLY A 282 -12.38 2.11 0.20
C GLY A 282 -12.90 1.89 1.62
N VAL A 283 -13.75 2.80 2.13
CA VAL A 283 -14.36 2.65 3.46
C VAL A 283 -15.27 1.43 3.52
N LEU A 284 -16.08 1.20 2.48
CA LEU A 284 -16.96 0.02 2.42
C LEU A 284 -16.15 -1.28 2.29
N LEU A 285 -15.10 -1.27 1.47
CA LEU A 285 -14.20 -2.41 1.31
C LEU A 285 -13.51 -2.75 2.64
N GLY A 286 -12.95 -1.75 3.33
CA GLY A 286 -12.31 -1.95 4.64
C GLY A 286 -13.27 -2.51 5.69
N ARG A 287 -14.50 -1.96 5.77
CA ARG A 287 -15.57 -2.48 6.66
C ARG A 287 -15.92 -3.94 6.33
N ALA A 288 -16.02 -4.28 5.04
CA ALA A 288 -16.36 -5.64 4.60
C ALA A 288 -15.25 -6.64 4.94
N ILE A 289 -13.96 -6.26 4.77
CA ILE A 289 -12.81 -7.07 5.19
C ILE A 289 -12.83 -7.26 6.72
N ALA A 290 -13.07 -6.19 7.49
CA ALA A 290 -13.16 -6.25 8.94
C ALA A 290 -14.28 -7.19 9.43
N ALA A 291 -15.41 -7.20 8.73
CA ALA A 291 -16.57 -8.03 9.04
C ALA A 291 -16.51 -9.46 8.49
N SER A 292 -15.51 -9.80 7.64
CA SER A 292 -15.37 -11.11 7.05
C SER A 292 -15.13 -12.19 8.11
N PRO A 293 -15.97 -13.23 8.21
CA PRO A 293 -15.75 -14.34 9.15
C PRO A 293 -14.46 -15.11 8.87
N ALA A 294 -14.05 -15.21 7.60
CA ALA A 294 -12.81 -15.88 7.22
C ALA A 294 -11.58 -15.15 7.79
N PHE A 295 -11.52 -13.83 7.62
CA PHE A 295 -10.45 -13.02 8.20
C PHE A 295 -10.55 -12.88 9.72
N GLN A 296 -11.75 -12.94 10.30
CA GLN A 296 -11.91 -12.96 11.76
C GLN A 296 -11.42 -14.28 12.39
N GLY A 297 -11.52 -15.39 11.65
CA GLY A 297 -11.04 -16.69 12.07
C GLY A 297 -9.53 -16.87 11.98
N ALA A 298 -8.84 -16.08 11.17
CA ALA A 298 -7.38 -16.03 11.10
C ALA A 298 -6.80 -15.13 12.20
N GLY A 299 -5.59 -15.44 12.66
CA GLY A 299 -4.84 -14.53 13.52
C GLY A 299 -4.60 -13.21 12.77
N ARG A 300 -4.76 -12.07 13.46
CA ARG A 300 -4.43 -10.75 12.91
C ARG A 300 -3.38 -10.10 13.77
N PHE A 301 -2.37 -9.54 13.13
CA PHE A 301 -1.53 -8.57 13.79
C PHE A 301 -1.60 -7.25 13.04
N ARG A 302 -1.52 -6.18 13.79
CA ARG A 302 -1.35 -4.84 13.26
C ARG A 302 0.12 -4.49 13.46
N GLY A 303 0.89 -4.45 12.38
CA GLY A 303 2.26 -3.97 12.41
C GLY A 303 2.30 -2.50 12.82
N GLU A 304 3.38 -2.08 13.44
CA GLU A 304 3.68 -0.65 13.51
C GLU A 304 3.93 -0.19 12.08
N GLU A 305 3.06 0.70 11.59
CA GLU A 305 3.20 1.24 10.25
C GLU A 305 4.49 2.06 10.15
N THR A 306 5.53 1.44 9.66
CA THR A 306 6.73 2.10 9.20
C THR A 306 6.77 1.96 7.68
N ILE A 307 6.43 3.03 6.98
CA ILE A 307 6.66 3.13 5.53
C ILE A 307 8.14 3.35 5.29
#